data_0fd51e0e1b70199649951de0b793d670
#
_entry.id   0fd51e0e1b70199649951de0b793d670
#
_cell.length_a   1.000
_cell.length_b   1.000
_cell.length_c   1.000
_cell.angle_alpha   90.00
_cell.angle_beta   90.00
_cell.angle_gamma   90.00
#
_symmetry.space_group_name_H-M   'P 1'
#
loop_
_entity.id
_entity.type
_entity.pdbx_description
1 polymer ?
#
loop_
_entity_poly.entity_id
_entity_poly.type
_entity_poly.pdbx_seq_one_letter_code
_entity_poly.pdbx_strand_id
1 'polypeptide(L)'
;MTSVNIIALVLAGGEGARLLPLTAEHAKPALPFVNGCRIVDFVLSNLANSEISPIYVLAQYKPQSLLRHIETTWNKSSRGGNCSVNVVLPRTGAERFLGTADAVYRNLDLIERHRPDLVAVFASDHVYRMDVRQMVDFHLARGADVSVAAVPVPIEKAYSFGIIVSDHDHRIRDFQEKPDRPVPLPADPDRAYASMGNYLFNARLLVDVLCRANRRGETDFGRHILPHASRSHRAFAYDFTGNHVPGVRSHEERAYWRDVGTLEAYTGARRDALGPQPRFHLENSQWPIRGIRPLEGQRELARRSRSRDGLLTHDSVDARPRPINVPREIYESIAHGMQASA
;
A
#
# COMPACT_ATOMS: atom_id res chain seq x y z
N MET A 1 11.01 -3.33 24.55
CA MET A 1 10.80 -2.73 23.23
C MET A 1 9.30 -2.65 23.05
N THR A 2 8.72 -1.49 22.92
CA THR A 2 7.28 -1.29 22.66
C THR A 2 7.04 -1.49 21.17
N SER A 3 6.18 -2.44 20.82
CA SER A 3 5.75 -2.61 19.43
C SER A 3 4.86 -1.45 19.02
N VAL A 4 5.11 -0.84 17.85
CA VAL A 4 4.26 0.21 17.26
C VAL A 4 2.97 -0.44 16.79
N ASN A 5 1.82 0.08 17.27
CA ASN A 5 0.51 -0.39 16.85
C ASN A 5 0.10 0.32 15.55
N ILE A 6 -0.15 -0.47 14.48
CA ILE A 6 -0.46 0.07 13.14
C ILE A 6 -1.74 -0.58 12.62
N ILE A 7 -2.67 0.24 12.15
CA ILE A 7 -3.80 -0.22 11.33
C ILE A 7 -3.63 0.23 9.88
N ALA A 8 -4.22 -0.52 8.96
CA ALA A 8 -4.22 -0.13 7.55
C ALA A 8 -5.63 0.16 7.05
N LEU A 9 -5.76 1.28 6.32
CA LEU A 9 -6.95 1.70 5.60
C LEU A 9 -6.63 1.66 4.10
N VAL A 10 -7.20 0.70 3.39
CA VAL A 10 -6.95 0.47 1.97
C VAL A 10 -8.07 1.11 1.16
N LEU A 11 -7.73 2.09 0.32
CA LEU A 11 -8.68 2.86 -0.48
C LEU A 11 -9.07 2.10 -1.74
N ALA A 12 -10.31 1.66 -1.84
CA ALA A 12 -10.84 0.83 -2.92
C ALA A 12 -12.13 1.39 -3.54
N GLY A 13 -12.30 2.72 -3.52
CA GLY A 13 -13.54 3.40 -3.89
C GLY A 13 -13.63 3.96 -5.32
N GLY A 14 -12.57 3.86 -6.14
CA GLY A 14 -12.53 4.46 -7.47
C GLY A 14 -13.36 3.71 -8.52
N GLU A 15 -13.99 4.46 -9.45
CA GLU A 15 -14.82 3.88 -10.53
C GLU A 15 -14.02 3.09 -11.56
N GLY A 16 -12.77 3.47 -11.82
CA GLY A 16 -11.92 2.83 -12.82
C GLY A 16 -12.40 3.01 -14.26
N ALA A 17 -13.04 4.14 -14.60
CA ALA A 17 -13.65 4.40 -15.91
C ALA A 17 -12.70 4.20 -17.09
N ARG A 18 -11.40 4.50 -16.91
CA ARG A 18 -10.37 4.30 -17.96
C ARG A 18 -10.04 2.84 -18.26
N LEU A 19 -10.59 1.90 -17.49
CA LEU A 19 -10.44 0.44 -17.67
C LEU A 19 -11.68 -0.22 -18.28
N LEU A 20 -12.66 0.55 -18.74
CA LEU A 20 -13.79 -0.01 -19.47
C LEU A 20 -13.29 -0.78 -20.71
N PRO A 21 -13.90 -1.96 -21.03
CA PRO A 21 -15.09 -2.54 -20.41
C PRO A 21 -14.82 -3.41 -19.15
N LEU A 22 -13.58 -3.61 -18.73
CA LEU A 22 -13.23 -4.52 -17.59
C LEU A 22 -13.91 -4.11 -16.28
N THR A 23 -14.11 -2.82 -16.06
CA THR A 23 -14.77 -2.26 -14.87
C THR A 23 -16.28 -2.08 -15.04
N ALA A 24 -16.87 -2.62 -16.15
CA ALA A 24 -18.31 -2.55 -16.36
C ALA A 24 -19.13 -3.20 -15.23
N GLU A 25 -18.61 -4.28 -14.63
CA GLU A 25 -19.29 -5.02 -13.55
C GLU A 25 -18.43 -5.17 -12.28
N HIS A 26 -17.17 -4.76 -12.31
CA HIS A 26 -16.22 -4.98 -11.24
C HIS A 26 -15.54 -3.68 -10.79
N ALA A 27 -15.30 -3.53 -9.49
CA ALA A 27 -14.37 -2.52 -8.99
C ALA A 27 -12.96 -2.79 -9.53
N LYS A 28 -12.17 -1.74 -9.84
CA LYS A 28 -10.78 -1.88 -10.31
C LYS A 28 -9.93 -2.80 -9.41
N PRO A 29 -9.96 -2.69 -8.07
CA PRO A 29 -9.20 -3.58 -7.19
C PRO A 29 -9.60 -5.06 -7.29
N ALA A 30 -10.83 -5.34 -7.73
CA ALA A 30 -11.35 -6.70 -7.89
C ALA A 30 -11.08 -7.31 -9.26
N LEU A 31 -10.45 -6.60 -10.20
CA LEU A 31 -10.12 -7.14 -11.50
C LEU A 31 -9.14 -8.31 -11.38
N PRO A 32 -9.40 -9.44 -12.10
CA PRO A 32 -8.47 -10.56 -12.16
C PRO A 32 -7.13 -10.12 -12.74
N PHE A 33 -6.02 -10.55 -12.14
CA PHE A 33 -4.69 -10.24 -12.68
C PHE A 33 -4.06 -11.46 -13.38
N VAL A 34 -3.30 -12.27 -12.69
CA VAL A 34 -2.66 -13.48 -13.21
C VAL A 34 -2.78 -14.59 -12.16
N ASN A 35 -2.89 -15.86 -12.60
CA ASN A 35 -2.93 -17.05 -11.74
C ASN A 35 -3.98 -16.98 -10.60
N GLY A 36 -5.11 -16.31 -10.86
CA GLY A 36 -6.25 -16.23 -9.93
C GLY A 36 -6.17 -15.11 -8.91
N CYS A 37 -5.04 -14.39 -8.77
CA CYS A 37 -4.98 -13.19 -7.93
C CYS A 37 -5.73 -12.02 -8.57
N ARG A 38 -6.06 -11.04 -7.75
CA ARG A 38 -6.69 -9.78 -8.15
C ARG A 38 -5.78 -8.60 -7.78
N ILE A 39 -6.04 -7.43 -8.34
CA ILE A 39 -5.19 -6.24 -8.11
C ILE A 39 -5.08 -5.93 -6.61
N VAL A 40 -6.15 -6.04 -5.85
CA VAL A 40 -6.15 -5.81 -4.39
C VAL A 40 -5.22 -6.75 -3.62
N ASP A 41 -4.94 -7.95 -4.15
CA ASP A 41 -4.11 -8.93 -3.44
C ASP A 41 -2.66 -8.47 -3.27
N PHE A 42 -2.17 -7.54 -4.11
CA PHE A 42 -0.83 -6.98 -3.98
C PHE A 42 -0.70 -6.14 -2.71
N VAL A 43 -1.55 -5.14 -2.53
CA VAL A 43 -1.51 -4.27 -1.34
C VAL A 43 -1.81 -5.06 -0.07
N LEU A 44 -2.80 -5.95 -0.10
CA LEU A 44 -3.15 -6.77 1.06
C LEU A 44 -2.02 -7.73 1.44
N SER A 45 -1.34 -8.33 0.45
CA SER A 45 -0.20 -9.21 0.71
C SER A 45 1.00 -8.46 1.27
N ASN A 46 1.30 -7.27 0.76
CA ASN A 46 2.37 -6.42 1.30
C ASN A 46 2.12 -6.06 2.76
N LEU A 47 0.90 -5.65 3.11
CA LEU A 47 0.51 -5.34 4.49
C LEU A 47 0.58 -6.58 5.39
N ALA A 48 0.02 -7.71 4.94
CA ALA A 48 0.01 -8.96 5.69
C ALA A 48 1.43 -9.54 5.91
N ASN A 49 2.29 -9.51 4.86
CA ASN A 49 3.68 -9.96 4.97
C ASN A 49 4.52 -9.02 5.85
N SER A 50 4.11 -7.76 5.97
CA SER A 50 4.70 -6.77 6.88
C SER A 50 4.11 -6.84 8.30
N GLU A 51 3.26 -7.82 8.59
CA GLU A 51 2.60 -8.02 9.90
C GLU A 51 1.70 -6.85 10.34
N ILE A 52 1.17 -6.07 9.40
CA ILE A 52 0.24 -4.99 9.68
C ILE A 52 -1.19 -5.53 9.72
N SER A 53 -1.85 -5.38 10.85
CA SER A 53 -3.22 -5.83 11.10
C SER A 53 -3.83 -5.05 12.27
N PRO A 54 -5.14 -4.73 12.23
CA PRO A 54 -6.12 -5.08 11.19
C PRO A 54 -6.02 -4.23 9.91
N ILE A 55 -6.53 -4.79 8.81
CA ILE A 55 -6.65 -4.10 7.52
C ILE A 55 -8.13 -3.84 7.22
N TYR A 56 -8.48 -2.61 6.88
CA TYR A 56 -9.80 -2.20 6.47
C TYR A 56 -9.80 -1.74 5.01
N VAL A 57 -10.58 -2.37 4.16
CA VAL A 57 -10.72 -2.02 2.75
C VAL A 57 -11.96 -1.13 2.58
N LEU A 58 -11.74 0.16 2.33
CA LEU A 58 -12.83 1.15 2.16
C LEU A 58 -13.32 1.12 0.71
N ALA A 59 -14.43 0.44 0.47
CA ALA A 59 -14.98 0.21 -0.87
C ALA A 59 -16.36 0.86 -1.02
N GLN A 60 -16.70 1.27 -2.24
CA GLN A 60 -18.04 1.81 -2.52
C GLN A 60 -18.55 1.47 -3.93
N TYR A 61 -17.70 1.45 -4.93
CA TYR A 61 -18.10 1.24 -6.31
C TYR A 61 -18.09 -0.25 -6.64
N LYS A 62 -19.25 -0.80 -7.08
CA LYS A 62 -19.42 -2.22 -7.47
C LYS A 62 -18.72 -3.21 -6.54
N PRO A 63 -18.98 -3.16 -5.22
CA PRO A 63 -18.16 -3.86 -4.24
C PRO A 63 -18.37 -5.38 -4.20
N GLN A 64 -19.43 -5.92 -4.85
CA GLN A 64 -19.87 -7.32 -4.71
C GLN A 64 -18.77 -8.33 -5.05
N SER A 65 -18.04 -8.09 -6.14
CA SER A 65 -16.95 -8.99 -6.56
C SER A 65 -15.74 -8.90 -5.63
N LEU A 66 -15.47 -7.70 -5.08
CA LEU A 66 -14.41 -7.46 -4.11
C LEU A 66 -14.74 -8.12 -2.77
N LEU A 67 -15.95 -7.93 -2.26
CA LEU A 67 -16.46 -8.57 -1.04
C LEU A 67 -16.31 -10.09 -1.10
N ARG A 68 -16.83 -10.70 -2.17
CA ARG A 68 -16.75 -12.17 -2.38
C ARG A 68 -15.29 -12.65 -2.42
N HIS A 69 -14.42 -11.90 -3.10
CA HIS A 69 -13.01 -12.28 -3.20
C HIS A 69 -12.32 -12.21 -1.83
N ILE A 70 -12.49 -11.14 -1.08
CA ILE A 70 -11.89 -11.00 0.26
C ILE A 70 -12.43 -12.08 1.20
N GLU A 71 -13.72 -12.34 1.20
CA GLU A 71 -14.32 -13.39 2.02
C GLU A 71 -13.72 -14.77 1.70
N THR A 72 -13.61 -15.13 0.43
CA THR A 72 -13.18 -16.46 0.02
C THR A 72 -11.67 -16.67 0.06
N THR A 73 -10.88 -15.63 -0.18
CA THR A 73 -9.43 -15.71 -0.30
C THR A 73 -8.72 -15.33 0.99
N TRP A 74 -9.21 -14.30 1.68
CA TRP A 74 -8.54 -13.71 2.84
C TRP A 74 -9.10 -14.20 4.16
N ASN A 75 -10.42 -14.34 4.30
CA ASN A 75 -11.07 -14.68 5.58
C ASN A 75 -11.28 -16.18 5.77
N LYS A 76 -11.60 -16.93 4.70
CA LYS A 76 -11.77 -18.40 4.79
C LYS A 76 -10.45 -19.17 4.80
N SER A 77 -9.38 -18.58 4.29
CA SER A 77 -8.06 -19.22 4.20
C SER A 77 -7.20 -19.02 5.44
N SER A 78 -7.75 -18.61 6.56
CA SER A 78 -7.05 -18.30 7.82
C SER A 78 -6.35 -19.51 8.47
N ARG A 79 -5.84 -20.44 7.69
CA ARG A 79 -4.90 -21.46 8.16
C ARG A 79 -3.51 -20.84 8.29
N GLY A 80 -3.28 -20.08 9.36
CA GLY A 80 -1.93 -19.73 9.81
C GLY A 80 -1.48 -18.28 9.71
N GLY A 81 -2.37 -17.28 9.73
CA GLY A 81 -1.93 -15.88 9.81
C GLY A 81 -2.88 -14.99 10.62
N ASN A 82 -2.34 -14.21 11.57
CA ASN A 82 -3.07 -13.25 12.41
C ASN A 82 -3.57 -12.00 11.66
N CYS A 83 -3.68 -12.03 10.32
CA CYS A 83 -4.09 -10.87 9.55
C CYS A 83 -5.61 -10.86 9.33
N SER A 84 -6.29 -9.87 9.90
CA SER A 84 -7.73 -9.62 9.71
C SER A 84 -7.95 -8.61 8.59
N VAL A 85 -8.72 -8.98 7.56
CA VAL A 85 -9.10 -8.10 6.44
C VAL A 85 -10.61 -7.90 6.46
N ASN A 86 -11.04 -6.65 6.65
CA ASN A 86 -12.43 -6.26 6.76
C ASN A 86 -12.80 -5.29 5.62
N VAL A 87 -13.91 -5.51 4.94
CA VAL A 87 -14.42 -4.55 3.96
C VAL A 87 -15.43 -3.63 4.63
N VAL A 88 -15.24 -2.33 4.43
CA VAL A 88 -16.12 -1.28 4.94
C VAL A 88 -16.78 -0.57 3.76
N LEU A 89 -18.10 -0.51 3.79
CA LEU A 89 -18.92 0.20 2.81
C LEU A 89 -19.48 1.48 3.43
N PRO A 90 -19.90 2.47 2.63
CA PRO A 90 -20.69 3.59 3.12
C PRO A 90 -21.89 3.08 3.91
N ARG A 91 -22.23 3.74 5.01
CA ARG A 91 -23.38 3.37 5.87
C ARG A 91 -24.66 3.39 5.04
N THR A 92 -25.56 2.44 5.31
CA THR A 92 -26.88 2.36 4.62
C THR A 92 -27.62 3.70 4.75
N GLY A 93 -28.08 4.26 3.62
CA GLY A 93 -28.73 5.57 3.57
C GLY A 93 -27.79 6.77 3.61
N ALA A 94 -26.47 6.56 3.74
CA ALA A 94 -25.48 7.62 3.62
C ALA A 94 -25.07 7.84 2.15
N GLU A 95 -24.71 9.07 1.82
CA GLU A 95 -24.08 9.39 0.55
C GLU A 95 -22.77 8.63 0.38
N ARG A 96 -22.40 8.40 -0.88
CA ARG A 96 -21.09 7.81 -1.24
C ARG A 96 -19.95 8.63 -0.63
N PHE A 97 -18.79 8.00 -0.43
CA PHE A 97 -17.57 8.74 -0.11
C PHE A 97 -17.28 9.76 -1.21
N LEU A 98 -17.10 11.02 -0.83
CA LEU A 98 -16.90 12.13 -1.76
C LEU A 98 -15.47 12.20 -2.31
N GLY A 99 -14.55 11.45 -1.71
CA GLY A 99 -13.15 11.37 -2.10
C GLY A 99 -12.36 10.46 -1.16
N THR A 100 -11.07 10.39 -1.39
CA THR A 100 -10.16 9.49 -0.66
C THR A 100 -10.03 9.87 0.81
N ALA A 101 -9.94 11.17 1.13
CA ALA A 101 -9.87 11.66 2.50
C ALA A 101 -11.23 11.58 3.21
N ASP A 102 -12.33 11.82 2.52
CA ASP A 102 -13.68 11.66 3.06
C ASP A 102 -13.95 10.19 3.45
N ALA A 103 -13.46 9.24 2.65
CA ALA A 103 -13.58 7.82 2.98
C ALA A 103 -12.93 7.48 4.32
N VAL A 104 -11.76 8.03 4.60
CA VAL A 104 -11.08 7.84 5.89
C VAL A 104 -11.78 8.62 7.00
N TYR A 105 -12.16 9.87 6.75
CA TYR A 105 -12.87 10.71 7.72
C TYR A 105 -14.15 10.06 8.24
N ARG A 106 -14.98 9.50 7.35
CA ARG A 106 -16.24 8.83 7.74
C ARG A 106 -16.02 7.51 8.50
N ASN A 107 -14.80 7.06 8.63
CA ASN A 107 -14.40 5.84 9.33
C ASN A 107 -13.38 6.11 10.46
N LEU A 108 -13.36 7.32 11.02
CA LEU A 108 -12.48 7.69 12.14
C LEU A 108 -12.74 6.83 13.40
N ASP A 109 -13.95 6.28 13.55
CA ASP A 109 -14.30 5.33 14.63
C ASP A 109 -13.40 4.07 14.63
N LEU A 110 -12.81 3.68 13.48
CA LEU A 110 -11.82 2.62 13.41
C LEU A 110 -10.51 3.02 14.12
N ILE A 111 -10.07 4.28 13.92
CA ILE A 111 -8.88 4.82 14.60
C ILE A 111 -9.13 4.94 16.11
N GLU A 112 -10.28 5.46 16.49
CA GLU A 112 -10.67 5.59 17.91
C GLU A 112 -10.73 4.22 18.61
N ARG A 113 -11.27 3.20 17.94
CA ARG A 113 -11.43 1.83 18.47
C ARG A 113 -10.08 1.16 18.70
N HIS A 114 -9.16 1.25 17.74
CA HIS A 114 -7.88 0.55 17.80
C HIS A 114 -6.78 1.36 18.49
N ARG A 115 -6.94 2.67 18.60
CA ARG A 115 -5.94 3.60 19.18
C ARG A 115 -4.53 3.32 18.67
N PRO A 116 -4.33 3.26 17.35
CA PRO A 116 -3.02 2.97 16.79
C PRO A 116 -2.06 4.15 17.01
N ASP A 117 -0.76 3.85 16.96
CA ASP A 117 0.29 4.88 16.89
C ASP A 117 0.35 5.48 15.48
N LEU A 118 0.29 4.60 14.47
CA LEU A 118 0.36 4.94 13.06
C LEU A 118 -0.82 4.39 12.27
N VAL A 119 -1.20 5.10 11.20
CA VAL A 119 -2.22 4.66 10.25
C VAL A 119 -1.59 4.60 8.85
N ALA A 120 -1.58 3.41 8.25
CA ALA A 120 -1.22 3.22 6.86
C ALA A 120 -2.46 3.44 5.97
N VAL A 121 -2.41 4.46 5.10
CA VAL A 121 -3.48 4.76 4.12
C VAL A 121 -2.93 4.43 2.75
N PHE A 122 -3.37 3.32 2.16
CA PHE A 122 -2.78 2.74 0.96
C PHE A 122 -3.80 2.64 -0.18
N ALA A 123 -3.37 2.97 -1.38
CA ALA A 123 -4.13 2.71 -2.61
C ALA A 123 -4.18 1.21 -2.92
N SER A 124 -5.27 0.76 -3.57
CA SER A 124 -5.52 -0.65 -3.87
C SER A 124 -5.40 -1.02 -5.35
N ASP A 125 -4.84 -0.14 -6.16
CA ASP A 125 -4.93 -0.21 -7.61
C ASP A 125 -3.59 -0.28 -8.33
N HIS A 126 -2.55 -0.73 -7.60
CA HIS A 126 -1.18 -0.87 -8.09
C HIS A 126 -0.66 -2.30 -7.99
N VAL A 127 0.27 -2.67 -8.87
CA VAL A 127 0.99 -3.95 -8.86
C VAL A 127 2.42 -3.70 -8.40
N TYR A 128 2.80 -4.23 -7.22
CA TYR A 128 4.12 -4.03 -6.60
C TYR A 128 4.36 -4.99 -5.44
N ARG A 129 5.60 -5.10 -4.99
CA ARG A 129 5.98 -5.71 -3.70
C ARG A 129 6.65 -4.68 -2.82
N MET A 130 6.30 -4.69 -1.54
CA MET A 130 6.84 -3.75 -0.57
C MET A 130 6.87 -4.37 0.83
N ASP A 131 8.00 -4.29 1.50
CA ASP A 131 8.07 -4.45 2.94
C ASP A 131 7.75 -3.09 3.59
N VAL A 132 6.54 -2.98 4.12
CA VAL A 132 6.04 -1.72 4.71
C VAL A 132 6.77 -1.38 6.00
N ARG A 133 7.40 -2.36 6.69
CA ARG A 133 8.20 -2.12 7.91
C ARG A 133 9.36 -1.18 7.63
N GLN A 134 10.00 -1.27 6.46
CA GLN A 134 11.08 -0.35 6.07
C GLN A 134 10.60 1.11 5.95
N MET A 135 9.36 1.31 5.49
CA MET A 135 8.75 2.64 5.49
C MET A 135 8.40 3.11 6.91
N VAL A 136 7.99 2.20 7.80
CA VAL A 136 7.75 2.50 9.21
C VAL A 136 9.04 2.89 9.91
N ASP A 137 10.12 2.12 9.72
CA ASP A 137 11.44 2.42 10.28
C ASP A 137 11.95 3.79 9.81
N PHE A 138 11.79 4.09 8.52
CA PHE A 138 12.10 5.42 7.97
C PHE A 138 11.28 6.54 8.62
N HIS A 139 9.96 6.33 8.75
CA HIS A 139 9.05 7.30 9.36
C HIS A 139 9.47 7.66 10.79
N LEU A 140 9.77 6.64 11.57
CA LEU A 140 10.21 6.79 12.96
C LEU A 140 11.60 7.43 13.06
N ALA A 141 12.56 6.97 12.26
CA ALA A 141 13.92 7.50 12.25
C ALA A 141 13.97 8.99 11.87
N ARG A 142 13.07 9.44 10.99
CA ARG A 142 12.94 10.86 10.59
C ARG A 142 12.09 11.67 11.59
N GLY A 143 11.48 11.04 12.57
CA GLY A 143 10.47 11.66 13.42
C GLY A 143 9.35 12.29 12.58
N ALA A 144 8.96 11.62 11.49
CA ALA A 144 7.99 12.13 10.55
C ALA A 144 6.59 12.22 11.18
N ASP A 145 5.81 13.18 10.74
CA ASP A 145 4.37 13.26 11.02
C ASP A 145 3.58 12.57 9.91
N VAL A 146 4.12 12.64 8.68
CA VAL A 146 3.60 11.98 7.49
C VAL A 146 4.78 11.47 6.65
N SER A 147 4.67 10.23 6.13
CA SER A 147 5.57 9.73 5.09
C SER A 147 4.75 9.32 3.87
N VAL A 148 5.25 9.67 2.69
CA VAL A 148 4.63 9.37 1.40
C VAL A 148 5.58 8.48 0.61
N ALA A 149 5.15 7.27 0.24
CA ALA A 149 5.94 6.42 -0.63
C ALA A 149 6.03 7.04 -2.04
N ALA A 150 7.24 7.15 -2.54
CA ALA A 150 7.58 7.81 -3.78
C ALA A 150 8.38 6.88 -4.69
N VAL A 151 8.15 6.97 -6.00
CA VAL A 151 8.91 6.26 -7.02
C VAL A 151 9.29 7.24 -8.13
N PRO A 152 10.56 7.22 -8.60
CA PRO A 152 10.96 8.03 -9.73
C PRO A 152 10.30 7.53 -11.01
N VAL A 153 9.57 8.41 -11.72
CA VAL A 153 8.94 8.12 -13.02
C VAL A 153 9.51 9.05 -14.10
N PRO A 154 9.51 8.64 -15.38
CA PRO A 154 9.87 9.52 -16.47
C PRO A 154 9.03 10.81 -16.45
N ILE A 155 9.67 11.96 -16.68
CA ILE A 155 9.04 13.29 -16.58
C ILE A 155 7.85 13.44 -17.53
N GLU A 156 7.93 12.84 -18.70
CA GLU A 156 6.86 12.87 -19.71
C GLU A 156 5.61 12.09 -19.30
N LYS A 157 5.68 11.23 -18.25
CA LYS A 157 4.56 10.49 -17.69
C LYS A 157 4.08 11.02 -16.34
N ALA A 158 4.84 11.95 -15.77
CA ALA A 158 4.64 12.45 -14.41
C ALA A 158 3.32 13.23 -14.23
N TYR A 159 2.82 13.87 -15.28
CA TYR A 159 1.56 14.65 -15.26
C TYR A 159 0.32 13.83 -14.83
N SER A 160 0.40 12.50 -14.88
CA SER A 160 -0.72 11.63 -14.49
C SER A 160 -0.75 11.27 -13.00
N PHE A 161 0.28 11.67 -12.24
CA PHE A 161 0.48 11.33 -10.82
C PHE A 161 0.47 12.56 -9.92
N GLY A 162 0.28 12.33 -8.63
CA GLY A 162 0.68 13.28 -7.60
C GLY A 162 2.20 13.39 -7.55
N ILE A 163 2.76 14.57 -7.72
CA ILE A 163 4.20 14.81 -7.77
C ILE A 163 4.68 15.38 -6.45
N ILE A 164 5.72 14.76 -5.92
CA ILE A 164 6.37 15.15 -4.67
C ILE A 164 7.59 15.99 -5.00
N VAL A 165 7.61 17.22 -4.50
CA VAL A 165 8.80 18.09 -4.53
C VAL A 165 9.49 17.96 -3.18
N SER A 166 10.66 17.35 -3.14
CA SER A 166 11.44 17.16 -1.90
C SER A 166 12.83 17.76 -2.01
N ASP A 167 13.42 18.07 -0.86
CA ASP A 167 14.83 18.42 -0.78
C ASP A 167 15.73 17.15 -0.72
N HIS A 168 17.04 17.36 -0.56
CA HIS A 168 18.05 16.30 -0.49
C HIS A 168 17.92 15.40 0.74
N ASP A 169 17.23 15.88 1.81
CA ASP A 169 16.93 15.11 3.01
C ASP A 169 15.60 14.35 2.93
N HIS A 170 15.01 14.29 1.74
CA HIS A 170 13.68 13.74 1.47
C HIS A 170 12.53 14.47 2.17
N ARG A 171 12.75 15.67 2.72
CA ARG A 171 11.69 16.51 3.27
C ARG A 171 10.81 17.02 2.14
N ILE A 172 9.50 16.74 2.21
CA ILE A 172 8.54 17.22 1.21
C ILE A 172 8.34 18.73 1.41
N ARG A 173 8.58 19.49 0.34
CA ARG A 173 8.43 20.95 0.30
C ARG A 173 7.15 21.36 -0.40
N ASP A 174 6.68 20.56 -1.37
CA ASP A 174 5.41 20.74 -2.03
C ASP A 174 4.85 19.41 -2.55
N PHE A 175 3.54 19.36 -2.73
CA PHE A 175 2.85 18.23 -3.35
C PHE A 175 1.87 18.75 -4.40
N GLN A 176 2.00 18.27 -5.64
CA GLN A 176 1.25 18.73 -6.80
C GLN A 176 0.41 17.59 -7.38
N GLU A 177 -0.90 17.66 -7.24
CA GLU A 177 -1.80 16.64 -7.80
C GLU A 177 -1.99 16.83 -9.30
N LYS A 178 -1.42 15.90 -10.08
CA LYS A 178 -1.51 15.84 -11.54
C LYS A 178 -1.22 17.19 -12.23
N PRO A 179 -0.02 17.75 -12.02
CA PRO A 179 0.33 19.04 -12.57
C PRO A 179 0.54 18.97 -14.08
N ASP A 180 0.15 20.02 -14.81
CA ASP A 180 0.43 20.13 -16.24
C ASP A 180 1.95 20.21 -16.54
N ARG A 181 2.73 20.73 -15.58
CA ARG A 181 4.18 20.85 -15.65
C ARG A 181 4.79 20.26 -14.37
N PRO A 182 5.10 18.95 -14.38
CA PRO A 182 5.71 18.29 -13.23
C PRO A 182 7.08 18.89 -12.91
N VAL A 183 7.37 19.06 -11.62
CA VAL A 183 8.71 19.46 -11.15
C VAL A 183 9.65 18.26 -11.23
N PRO A 184 10.79 18.35 -11.92
CA PRO A 184 11.75 17.25 -11.99
C PRO A 184 12.51 17.04 -10.67
N LEU A 185 13.16 15.89 -10.55
CA LEU A 185 14.10 15.63 -9.47
C LEU A 185 15.36 16.53 -9.61
N PRO A 186 15.87 17.09 -8.51
CA PRO A 186 17.05 17.95 -8.58
C PRO A 186 18.30 17.26 -9.16
N ALA A 187 18.45 15.95 -8.92
CA ALA A 187 19.59 15.16 -9.39
C ALA A 187 19.35 14.46 -10.75
N ASP A 188 18.09 14.46 -11.24
CA ASP A 188 17.71 13.77 -12.48
C ASP A 188 16.55 14.51 -13.15
N PRO A 189 16.83 15.47 -14.07
CA PRO A 189 15.81 16.30 -14.69
C PRO A 189 14.86 15.53 -15.62
N ASP A 190 15.20 14.33 -16.04
CA ASP A 190 14.37 13.47 -16.89
C ASP A 190 13.33 12.68 -16.08
N ARG A 191 13.34 12.81 -14.74
CA ARG A 191 12.44 12.10 -13.83
C ARG A 191 11.81 13.03 -12.80
N ALA A 192 10.66 12.58 -12.26
CA ALA A 192 10.00 13.21 -11.12
C ALA A 192 9.60 12.16 -10.08
N TYR A 193 9.49 12.54 -8.81
CA TYR A 193 8.94 11.67 -7.78
C TYR A 193 7.42 11.62 -7.87
N ALA A 194 6.89 10.48 -8.32
CA ALA A 194 5.47 10.18 -8.27
C ALA A 194 5.09 9.57 -6.91
N SER A 195 4.02 10.06 -6.33
CA SER A 195 3.38 9.43 -5.17
C SER A 195 2.80 8.08 -5.57
N MET A 196 3.10 7.06 -4.79
CA MET A 196 2.52 5.72 -4.96
C MET A 196 1.10 5.61 -4.39
N GLY A 197 0.52 6.68 -3.83
CA GLY A 197 -0.76 6.59 -3.14
C GLY A 197 -0.70 5.81 -1.81
N ASN A 198 0.49 5.62 -1.28
CA ASN A 198 0.75 4.91 -0.02
C ASN A 198 1.32 5.89 1.00
N TYR A 199 0.58 6.09 2.07
CA TYR A 199 0.88 7.08 3.10
C TYR A 199 0.96 6.43 4.47
N LEU A 200 1.85 6.92 5.31
CA LEU A 200 1.95 6.58 6.72
C LEU A 200 1.81 7.85 7.55
N PHE A 201 0.85 7.87 8.45
CA PHE A 201 0.53 9.03 9.28
C PHE A 201 0.65 8.69 10.76
N ASN A 202 1.12 9.63 11.58
CA ASN A 202 0.80 9.63 13.00
C ASN A 202 -0.72 9.68 13.17
N ALA A 203 -1.30 8.76 13.96
CA ALA A 203 -2.76 8.60 14.04
C ALA A 203 -3.47 9.88 14.49
N ARG A 204 -2.95 10.57 15.51
CA ARG A 204 -3.52 11.85 16.01
C ARG A 204 -3.50 12.94 14.94
N LEU A 205 -2.38 13.07 14.23
CA LEU A 205 -2.28 14.03 13.14
C LEU A 205 -3.32 13.76 12.07
N LEU A 206 -3.48 12.48 11.65
CA LEU A 206 -4.45 12.11 10.63
C LEU A 206 -5.87 12.53 11.02
N VAL A 207 -6.28 12.25 12.26
CA VAL A 207 -7.60 12.66 12.78
C VAL A 207 -7.76 14.18 12.71
N ASP A 208 -6.76 14.95 13.18
CA ASP A 208 -6.82 16.40 13.20
C ASP A 208 -6.90 17.02 11.80
N VAL A 209 -6.05 16.59 10.86
CA VAL A 209 -6.08 17.12 9.49
C VAL A 209 -7.35 16.76 8.76
N LEU A 210 -7.91 15.56 8.97
CA LEU A 210 -9.17 15.15 8.36
C LEU A 210 -10.38 15.92 8.93
N CYS A 211 -10.41 16.15 10.25
CA CYS A 211 -11.44 16.98 10.86
C CYS A 211 -11.41 18.43 10.35
N ARG A 212 -10.22 19.00 10.17
CA ARG A 212 -10.07 20.35 9.58
C ARG A 212 -10.49 20.39 8.12
N ALA A 213 -10.07 19.38 7.34
CA ALA A 213 -10.41 19.25 5.92
C ALA A 213 -11.92 19.11 5.72
N ASN A 214 -12.59 18.27 6.51
CA ASN A 214 -14.04 18.09 6.43
C ASN A 214 -14.81 19.42 6.66
N ARG A 215 -14.37 20.24 7.64
CA ARG A 215 -14.98 21.56 7.88
C ARG A 215 -14.83 22.53 6.69
N ARG A 216 -13.85 22.31 5.80
CA ARG A 216 -13.60 23.09 4.59
C ARG A 216 -14.19 22.46 3.33
N GLY A 217 -14.87 21.30 3.45
CA GLY A 217 -15.37 20.55 2.29
C GLY A 217 -14.27 19.88 1.45
N GLU A 218 -13.09 19.70 2.01
CA GLU A 218 -11.95 19.07 1.37
C GLU A 218 -12.01 17.55 1.53
N THR A 219 -11.92 16.79 0.43
CA THR A 219 -12.29 15.37 0.42
C THR A 219 -11.20 14.44 -0.12
N ASP A 220 -10.07 14.96 -0.61
CA ASP A 220 -9.06 14.18 -1.33
C ASP A 220 -7.66 14.33 -0.72
N PHE A 221 -6.93 13.21 -0.57
CA PHE A 221 -5.57 13.24 -0.02
C PHE A 221 -4.61 14.03 -0.90
N GLY A 222 -4.57 13.74 -2.20
CA GLY A 222 -3.62 14.37 -3.12
C GLY A 222 -3.89 15.85 -3.33
N ARG A 223 -5.16 16.22 -3.48
CA ARG A 223 -5.55 17.62 -3.77
C ARG A 223 -5.55 18.52 -2.55
N HIS A 224 -5.85 17.97 -1.37
CA HIS A 224 -6.12 18.79 -0.19
C HIS A 224 -5.21 18.48 0.98
N ILE A 225 -5.15 17.20 1.42
CA ILE A 225 -4.45 16.84 2.65
C ILE A 225 -2.94 16.97 2.51
N LEU A 226 -2.34 16.34 1.48
CA LEU A 226 -0.88 16.32 1.31
C LEU A 226 -0.28 17.70 1.03
N PRO A 227 -0.87 18.58 0.19
CA PRO A 227 -0.38 19.93 0.03
C PRO A 227 -0.37 20.75 1.33
N HIS A 228 -1.38 20.57 2.19
CA HIS A 228 -1.41 21.22 3.50
C HIS A 228 -0.40 20.60 4.47
N ALA A 229 -0.34 19.27 4.52
CA ALA A 229 0.56 18.55 5.42
C ALA A 229 2.04 18.83 5.11
N SER A 230 2.42 18.93 3.82
CA SER A 230 3.80 19.22 3.42
C SER A 230 4.30 20.58 3.90
N ARG A 231 3.41 21.57 4.04
CA ARG A 231 3.75 22.94 4.45
C ARG A 231 3.75 23.14 5.98
N SER A 232 2.93 22.37 6.69
CA SER A 232 2.67 22.63 8.13
C SER A 232 3.19 21.53 9.06
N HIS A 233 3.58 20.36 8.53
CA HIS A 233 4.01 19.20 9.30
C HIS A 233 5.33 18.62 8.76
N ARG A 234 5.94 17.70 9.51
CA ARG A 234 7.15 16.99 9.08
C ARG A 234 6.79 15.88 8.10
N ALA A 235 6.62 16.28 6.83
CA ALA A 235 6.30 15.37 5.73
C ALA A 235 7.56 14.93 4.99
N PHE A 236 7.73 13.62 4.76
CA PHE A 236 8.90 13.05 4.09
C PHE A 236 8.53 12.12 2.96
N ALA A 237 9.33 12.11 1.90
CA ALA A 237 9.24 11.16 0.79
C ALA A 237 10.05 9.90 1.14
N TYR A 238 9.39 8.76 1.24
CA TYR A 238 10.05 7.47 1.33
C TYR A 238 10.38 6.98 -0.07
N ASP A 239 11.67 6.92 -0.41
CA ASP A 239 12.10 6.40 -1.71
C ASP A 239 11.90 4.89 -1.78
N PHE A 240 10.90 4.48 -2.56
CA PHE A 240 10.56 3.08 -2.76
C PHE A 240 11.66 2.29 -3.48
N THR A 241 12.56 2.94 -4.22
CA THR A 241 13.67 2.25 -4.90
C THR A 241 14.63 1.55 -3.94
N GLY A 242 14.70 2.03 -2.70
CA GLY A 242 15.45 1.41 -1.60
C GLY A 242 14.73 0.30 -0.86
N ASN A 243 13.46 0.00 -1.20
CA ASN A 243 12.71 -1.06 -0.52
C ASN A 243 13.10 -2.44 -1.03
N HIS A 244 13.39 -3.33 -0.11
CA HIS A 244 13.83 -4.70 -0.41
C HIS A 244 12.90 -5.74 0.22
N VAL A 245 12.46 -6.69 -0.58
CA VAL A 245 11.74 -7.86 -0.10
C VAL A 245 12.56 -9.14 -0.37
N PRO A 246 12.49 -10.15 0.49
CA PRO A 246 13.23 -11.39 0.28
C PRO A 246 12.71 -12.16 -0.95
N GLY A 247 13.54 -13.00 -1.54
CA GLY A 247 13.16 -13.93 -2.61
C GLY A 247 12.99 -13.28 -3.99
N VAL A 248 13.35 -12.01 -4.17
CA VAL A 248 13.38 -11.35 -5.50
C VAL A 248 14.57 -11.89 -6.29
N ARG A 249 14.32 -12.31 -7.52
CA ARG A 249 15.35 -12.89 -8.41
C ARG A 249 16.15 -11.79 -9.11
N SER A 250 17.38 -12.11 -9.54
CA SER A 250 18.29 -11.13 -10.15
C SER A 250 17.81 -10.53 -11.47
N HIS A 251 16.95 -11.24 -12.21
CA HIS A 251 16.38 -10.76 -13.46
C HIS A 251 15.10 -9.92 -13.28
N GLU A 252 14.52 -9.90 -12.07
CA GLU A 252 13.34 -9.08 -11.80
C GLU A 252 13.71 -7.58 -11.78
N GLU A 253 12.76 -6.75 -12.19
CA GLU A 253 12.90 -5.30 -12.08
C GLU A 253 12.91 -4.88 -10.60
N ARG A 254 13.98 -4.19 -10.19
CA ARG A 254 14.07 -3.62 -8.85
C ARG A 254 12.99 -2.55 -8.67
N ALA A 255 12.40 -2.51 -7.46
CA ALA A 255 11.35 -1.56 -7.13
C ALA A 255 10.21 -1.55 -8.17
N TYR A 256 9.83 -2.75 -8.66
CA TYR A 256 8.75 -2.89 -9.62
C TYR A 256 7.45 -2.28 -9.05
N TRP A 257 6.94 -1.28 -9.75
CA TRP A 257 5.66 -0.65 -9.45
C TRP A 257 4.95 -0.27 -10.74
N ARG A 258 3.66 -0.59 -10.84
CA ARG A 258 2.80 -0.23 -11.97
C ARG A 258 1.46 0.28 -11.48
N ASP A 259 1.12 1.52 -11.85
CA ASP A 259 -0.27 1.97 -11.85
C ASP A 259 -0.98 1.30 -13.03
N VAL A 260 -1.94 0.43 -12.74
CA VAL A 260 -2.73 -0.24 -13.77
C VAL A 260 -4.02 0.53 -14.07
N GLY A 261 -3.91 1.84 -14.27
CA GLY A 261 -5.01 2.77 -14.46
C GLY A 261 -5.61 2.80 -15.86
N THR A 262 -4.98 2.16 -16.86
CA THR A 262 -5.46 2.06 -18.26
C THR A 262 -5.39 0.62 -18.73
N LEU A 263 -6.12 0.30 -19.81
CA LEU A 263 -6.09 -1.06 -20.43
C LEU A 263 -4.68 -1.43 -20.88
N GLU A 264 -3.91 -0.47 -21.39
CA GLU A 264 -2.54 -0.69 -21.82
C GLU A 264 -1.63 -0.99 -20.62
N ALA A 265 -1.68 -0.17 -19.57
CA ALA A 265 -0.89 -0.38 -18.35
C ALA A 265 -1.24 -1.70 -17.66
N TYR A 266 -2.53 -2.03 -17.56
CA TYR A 266 -3.01 -3.30 -17.02
C TYR A 266 -2.50 -4.50 -17.82
N THR A 267 -2.59 -4.44 -19.17
CA THR A 267 -2.11 -5.50 -20.04
C THR A 267 -0.59 -5.63 -20.00
N GLY A 268 0.11 -4.49 -19.96
CA GLY A 268 1.57 -4.43 -19.80
C GLY A 268 2.03 -5.08 -18.52
N ALA A 269 1.44 -4.70 -17.37
CA ALA A 269 1.77 -5.30 -16.07
C ALA A 269 1.50 -6.83 -16.03
N ARG A 270 0.46 -7.31 -16.70
CA ARG A 270 0.22 -8.76 -16.83
C ARG A 270 1.30 -9.45 -17.66
N ARG A 271 1.79 -8.83 -18.74
CA ARG A 271 2.92 -9.37 -19.54
C ARG A 271 4.20 -9.39 -18.72
N ASP A 272 4.47 -8.34 -17.93
CA ASP A 272 5.62 -8.27 -17.05
C ASP A 272 5.68 -9.43 -16.04
N ALA A 273 4.51 -9.99 -15.68
CA ALA A 273 4.38 -11.09 -14.72
C ALA A 273 4.38 -12.49 -15.37
N LEU A 274 4.52 -12.58 -16.69
CA LEU A 274 4.45 -13.84 -17.44
C LEU A 274 5.77 -14.17 -18.15
N GLY A 275 5.93 -15.42 -18.54
CA GLY A 275 7.12 -15.91 -19.28
C GLY A 275 8.18 -16.55 -18.39
N PRO A 276 9.28 -17.01 -18.98
CA PRO A 276 10.33 -17.74 -18.24
C PRO A 276 11.21 -16.86 -17.36
N GLN A 277 11.33 -15.58 -17.68
CA GLN A 277 12.07 -14.57 -16.90
C GLN A 277 11.20 -13.31 -16.74
N PRO A 278 10.14 -13.39 -15.91
CA PRO A 278 9.22 -12.28 -15.75
C PRO A 278 9.90 -11.10 -15.01
N ARG A 279 9.59 -9.88 -15.41
CA ARG A 279 10.04 -8.67 -14.72
C ARG A 279 9.52 -8.57 -13.28
N PHE A 280 8.41 -9.28 -13.01
CA PHE A 280 7.79 -9.38 -11.70
C PHE A 280 7.32 -10.83 -11.48
N HIS A 281 8.09 -11.62 -10.73
CA HIS A 281 7.79 -13.04 -10.52
C HIS A 281 6.74 -13.24 -9.42
N LEU A 282 5.54 -13.67 -9.79
CA LEU A 282 4.41 -13.78 -8.84
C LEU A 282 4.61 -14.82 -7.74
N GLU A 283 5.33 -15.90 -8.03
CA GLU A 283 5.50 -17.05 -7.13
C GLU A 283 6.76 -16.89 -6.24
N ASN A 284 6.83 -15.80 -5.48
CA ASN A 284 7.87 -15.61 -4.48
C ASN A 284 7.40 -16.20 -3.14
N SER A 285 7.94 -17.35 -2.74
CA SER A 285 7.55 -18.03 -1.50
C SER A 285 7.98 -17.31 -0.24
N GLN A 286 9.01 -16.46 -0.30
CA GLN A 286 9.48 -15.66 0.85
C GLN A 286 8.68 -14.35 1.03
N TRP A 287 7.97 -13.91 -0.01
CA TRP A 287 7.06 -12.76 0.02
C TRP A 287 5.83 -13.06 -0.83
N PRO A 288 4.96 -13.98 -0.38
CA PRO A 288 3.88 -14.51 -1.21
C PRO A 288 2.80 -13.47 -1.48
N ILE A 289 2.29 -13.45 -2.72
CA ILE A 289 1.05 -12.77 -3.07
C ILE A 289 -0.10 -13.78 -2.86
N ARG A 290 -0.99 -13.51 -1.92
CA ARG A 290 -2.16 -14.37 -1.65
C ARG A 290 -3.13 -14.31 -2.84
N GLY A 291 -3.96 -15.35 -2.99
CA GLY A 291 -4.89 -15.46 -4.13
C GLY A 291 -4.29 -16.11 -5.36
N ILE A 292 -2.97 -16.24 -5.46
CA ILE A 292 -2.32 -16.99 -6.53
C ILE A 292 -2.64 -18.47 -6.38
N ARG A 293 -3.17 -19.07 -7.47
CA ARG A 293 -3.36 -20.51 -7.58
C ARG A 293 -2.20 -21.08 -8.39
N PRO A 294 -1.40 -22.00 -7.83
CA PRO A 294 -0.39 -22.70 -8.62
C PRO A 294 -1.03 -23.38 -9.83
N LEU A 295 -0.40 -23.29 -10.99
CA LEU A 295 -0.82 -24.04 -12.18
C LEU A 295 -0.88 -25.53 -11.84
N GLU A 296 -1.88 -26.26 -12.37
CA GLU A 296 -2.13 -27.66 -11.99
C GLU A 296 -0.90 -28.57 -12.14
N GLY A 297 -0.04 -28.35 -13.14
CA GLY A 297 1.23 -29.07 -13.30
C GLY A 297 2.25 -28.83 -12.18
N GLN A 298 2.22 -27.67 -11.51
CA GLN A 298 3.10 -27.36 -10.38
C GLN A 298 2.60 -27.99 -9.08
N ARG A 299 1.28 -28.19 -8.93
CA ARG A 299 0.70 -28.92 -7.80
C ARG A 299 1.14 -30.39 -7.79
N GLU A 300 1.24 -31.00 -8.95
CA GLU A 300 1.71 -32.37 -9.12
C GLU A 300 3.21 -32.50 -8.77
N LEU A 301 4.05 -31.58 -9.25
CA LEU A 301 5.46 -31.50 -8.91
C LEU A 301 5.70 -31.23 -7.41
N ALA A 302 4.97 -30.30 -6.82
CA ALA A 302 5.05 -30.01 -5.38
C ALA A 302 4.54 -31.16 -4.49
N ARG A 303 3.57 -31.97 -4.97
CA ARG A 303 3.16 -33.21 -4.31
C ARG A 303 4.23 -34.28 -4.41
N ARG A 304 4.87 -34.42 -5.58
CA ARG A 304 5.95 -35.42 -5.81
C ARG A 304 7.23 -35.06 -5.06
N SER A 305 7.59 -33.79 -4.88
CA SER A 305 8.72 -33.37 -4.06
C SER A 305 8.45 -33.66 -2.57
N ARG A 306 7.28 -33.32 -2.06
CA ARG A 306 6.91 -33.62 -0.65
C ARG A 306 6.83 -35.11 -0.33
N SER A 307 6.55 -35.96 -1.31
CA SER A 307 6.59 -37.43 -1.12
C SER A 307 8.00 -38.01 -1.20
N ARG A 308 8.99 -37.28 -1.75
CA ARG A 308 10.42 -37.70 -1.77
C ARG A 308 11.18 -37.20 -0.53
N ASP A 309 10.79 -36.05 0.05
CA ASP A 309 11.47 -35.43 1.21
C ASP A 309 10.99 -35.98 2.57
N GLY A 310 10.19 -37.04 2.56
CA GLY A 310 9.80 -37.77 3.77
C GLY A 310 10.94 -38.51 4.47
N LEU A 311 12.20 -38.34 4.04
CA LEU A 311 13.38 -39.08 4.53
C LEU A 311 14.65 -38.23 4.57
N LEU A 312 14.60 -36.98 5.00
CA LEU A 312 15.81 -36.24 5.40
C LEU A 312 15.46 -35.15 6.45
N THR A 313 16.11 -35.30 7.56
CA THR A 313 16.25 -34.53 8.79
C THR A 313 16.07 -33.00 8.72
N HIS A 314 15.39 -32.54 9.76
CA HIS A 314 15.32 -31.17 10.25
C HIS A 314 16.68 -30.43 10.21
N ASP A 315 16.73 -29.37 9.41
CA ASP A 315 17.44 -28.14 9.71
C ASP A 315 16.70 -27.00 8.99
N SER A 316 15.62 -26.53 9.64
CA SER A 316 14.86 -25.39 9.21
C SER A 316 15.51 -24.13 9.75
N VAL A 317 16.22 -23.39 8.92
CA VAL A 317 16.52 -21.97 9.18
C VAL A 317 15.18 -21.23 9.18
N ASP A 318 14.72 -20.91 10.37
CA ASP A 318 13.47 -20.18 10.65
C ASP A 318 13.64 -18.71 10.22
N ALA A 319 13.41 -18.43 8.93
CA ALA A 319 13.40 -17.08 8.37
C ALA A 319 12.03 -16.42 8.63
N ARG A 320 11.67 -16.24 9.90
CA ARG A 320 10.54 -15.38 10.27
C ARG A 320 10.90 -13.93 10.00
N PRO A 321 9.97 -13.12 9.43
CA PRO A 321 10.15 -11.68 9.36
C PRO A 321 10.41 -11.14 10.78
N ARG A 322 11.36 -10.21 10.91
CA ARG A 322 11.64 -9.59 12.21
C ARG A 322 10.46 -8.71 12.63
N PRO A 323 10.01 -8.78 13.88
CA PRO A 323 9.03 -7.82 14.40
C PRO A 323 9.59 -6.38 14.30
N ILE A 324 8.70 -5.40 14.13
CA ILE A 324 9.07 -3.98 14.09
C ILE A 324 9.59 -3.61 15.49
N ASN A 325 10.91 -3.49 15.63
CA ASN A 325 11.57 -3.10 16.87
C ASN A 325 11.96 -1.62 16.81
N VAL A 326 11.25 -0.80 17.56
CA VAL A 326 11.55 0.63 17.69
C VAL A 326 12.40 0.87 18.95
N PRO A 327 13.53 1.58 18.86
CA PRO A 327 14.28 2.00 20.04
C PRO A 327 13.38 2.84 20.96
N ARG A 328 13.47 2.58 22.28
CA ARG A 328 12.65 3.22 23.33
C ARG A 328 12.80 4.75 23.33
N GLU A 329 13.98 5.25 23.01
CA GLU A 329 14.30 6.67 22.91
C GLU A 329 13.47 7.41 21.86
N ILE A 330 13.17 6.75 20.72
CA ILE A 330 12.32 7.31 19.66
C ILE A 330 10.86 7.37 20.13
N TYR A 331 10.40 6.36 20.87
CA TYR A 331 9.05 6.33 21.41
C TYR A 331 8.82 7.44 22.45
N GLU A 332 9.79 7.66 23.34
CA GLU A 332 9.75 8.73 24.34
C GLU A 332 9.79 10.13 23.69
N SER A 333 10.55 10.33 22.62
CA SER A 333 10.57 11.56 21.83
C SER A 333 9.21 11.87 21.19
N ILE A 334 8.53 10.85 20.65
CA ILE A 334 7.16 10.98 20.10
C ILE A 334 6.16 11.33 21.22
N ALA A 335 6.28 10.68 22.37
CA ALA A 335 5.39 10.91 23.52
C ALA A 335 5.59 12.32 24.14
N HIS A 336 6.83 12.83 24.22
CA HIS A 336 7.12 14.16 24.77
C HIS A 336 6.75 15.29 23.81
N GLY A 337 6.92 15.11 22.49
CA GLY A 337 6.44 16.09 21.50
C GLY A 337 4.91 16.27 21.51
N MET A 338 4.20 15.31 22.10
CA MET A 338 2.75 15.33 22.25
C MET A 338 2.27 16.09 23.50
N GLN A 339 3.12 16.28 24.52
CA GLN A 339 2.78 17.04 25.73
C GLN A 339 3.09 18.54 25.62
N ALA A 340 3.93 18.96 24.69
CA ALA A 340 4.30 20.37 24.50
C ALA A 340 3.35 21.16 23.58
N SER A 341 2.27 20.55 23.08
CA SER A 341 1.29 21.15 22.16
C SER A 341 -0.14 21.11 22.72
N ALA A 342 -0.31 20.94 24.02
CA ALA A 342 -1.60 20.99 24.70
C ALA A 342 -1.80 22.34 25.40
#